data_e389dbd970411ac6435275a5a9e13ad4
#
_entry.id   e389dbd970411ac6435275a5a9e13ad4
#
_cell.length_a   1.000
_cell.length_b   1.000
_cell.length_c   1.000
_cell.angle_alpha   90.00
_cell.angle_beta   90.00
_cell.angle_gamma   90.00
#
_symmetry.space_group_name_H-M   'P 1'
#
loop_
_entity.id
_entity.type
_entity.pdbx_description
1 polymer ?
#
loop_
_entity_poly.entity_id
_entity_poly.type
_entity_poly.pdbx_seq_one_letter_code
_entity_poly.pdbx_strand_id
1 'polypeptide(L)'
;TEFHTTRDMVFPYPALVLEYQNQQSNTCVHTLGRIYNDLEDLKENNDVQVPETGFDIHETADLTSFLSFVNGPLENKDGVIEYRLTNSNSEKSSGLFHIGKIHPFETKLLYFSEHIQHLTEFLGNESGSISIKHNFEGFYPRFLVGNIQKSSPSVSFTHSYYDCSPCVTESDYWSRTSENHYDSSIYVPIFNQNNQFTNLIIYPNMSPSNVTLKIDIHDKNGKKIIENDNFLEIDTNEKKLSKINLNEIVSSS
;
A
#
# COMPACT_ATOMS: atom_id res chain seq x y z
N THR A 1 2.03 -10.78 18.05
CA THR A 1 3.08 -10.46 19.03
C THR A 1 2.59 -9.34 19.91
N GLU A 2 2.61 -9.53 21.20
CA GLU A 2 2.19 -8.56 22.19
C GLU A 2 3.43 -8.03 22.94
N PHE A 3 3.43 -6.74 23.23
CA PHE A 3 4.48 -6.08 24.00
C PHE A 3 3.88 -5.61 25.31
N HIS A 4 4.43 -6.11 26.41
CA HIS A 4 4.02 -5.73 27.76
C HIS A 4 5.09 -4.87 28.42
N THR A 5 4.67 -3.80 29.07
CA THR A 5 5.56 -2.97 29.88
C THR A 5 5.47 -3.36 31.35
N THR A 6 6.57 -3.23 32.09
CA THR A 6 6.61 -3.51 33.55
C THR A 6 6.13 -2.34 34.41
N ARG A 7 5.72 -1.24 33.79
CA ARG A 7 5.20 -0.02 34.45
C ARG A 7 4.01 0.48 33.66
N ASP A 8 3.20 1.34 34.24
CA ASP A 8 2.17 2.13 33.58
C ASP A 8 2.79 3.12 32.55
N MET A 9 3.41 2.57 31.55
CA MET A 9 3.97 3.32 30.43
C MET A 9 3.15 3.00 29.20
N VAL A 10 2.63 4.03 28.58
CA VAL A 10 1.94 3.93 27.30
C VAL A 10 2.97 4.14 26.20
N PHE A 11 3.21 3.09 25.38
CA PHE A 11 3.90 3.22 24.10
C PHE A 11 2.85 3.24 23.00
N PRO A 12 2.34 4.40 22.62
CA PRO A 12 1.17 4.46 21.75
C PRO A 12 1.42 3.83 20.37
N TYR A 13 2.64 3.93 19.85
CA TYR A 13 2.98 3.43 18.51
C TYR A 13 4.44 2.98 18.45
N PRO A 14 4.79 1.82 19.02
CA PRO A 14 6.14 1.30 18.86
C PRO A 14 6.41 1.03 17.38
N ALA A 15 7.47 1.62 16.85
CA ALA A 15 7.93 1.34 15.50
C ALA A 15 8.59 -0.03 15.45
N LEU A 16 8.20 -0.84 14.49
CA LEU A 16 8.68 -2.20 14.31
C LEU A 16 9.18 -2.36 12.87
N VAL A 17 10.26 -3.10 12.72
CA VAL A 17 10.70 -3.60 11.41
C VAL A 17 10.61 -5.12 11.47
N LEU A 18 9.83 -5.69 10.57
CA LEU A 18 9.73 -7.12 10.37
C LEU A 18 10.64 -7.51 9.22
N GLU A 19 11.59 -8.36 9.47
CA GLU A 19 12.49 -8.90 8.47
C GLU A 19 12.07 -10.33 8.12
N TYR A 20 11.93 -10.60 6.83
CA TYR A 20 11.65 -11.91 6.27
C TYR A 20 12.85 -12.33 5.45
N GLN A 21 13.49 -13.40 5.86
CA GLN A 21 14.74 -13.85 5.28
C GLN A 21 14.69 -15.32 4.88
N ASN A 22 15.28 -15.63 3.75
CA ASN A 22 15.65 -16.99 3.36
C ASN A 22 17.13 -17.02 2.91
N GLN A 23 17.59 -18.15 2.38
CA GLN A 23 19.00 -18.30 2.00
C GLN A 23 19.46 -17.40 0.84
N GLN A 24 18.54 -16.83 0.06
CA GLN A 24 18.82 -16.13 -1.20
C GLN A 24 18.30 -14.71 -1.23
N SER A 25 17.35 -14.35 -0.39
CA SER A 25 16.76 -13.03 -0.34
C SER A 25 16.33 -12.65 1.07
N ASN A 26 16.27 -11.35 1.31
CA ASN A 26 15.60 -10.77 2.45
C ASN A 26 14.71 -9.62 2.01
N THR A 27 13.68 -9.38 2.78
CA THR A 27 12.83 -8.20 2.64
C THR A 27 12.37 -7.76 4.01
N CYS A 28 12.09 -6.49 4.17
CA CYS A 28 11.61 -5.95 5.43
C CYS A 28 10.41 -5.04 5.21
N VAL A 29 9.55 -5.00 6.21
CA VAL A 29 8.44 -4.06 6.27
C VAL A 29 8.49 -3.30 7.58
N HIS A 30 8.40 -1.99 7.48
CA HIS A 30 8.16 -1.11 8.62
C HIS A 30 6.67 -1.16 8.99
N THR A 31 6.38 -1.31 10.27
CA THR A 31 5.02 -1.24 10.78
C THR A 31 5.01 -0.56 12.15
N LEU A 32 3.82 -0.23 12.61
CA LEU A 32 3.60 0.36 13.93
C LEU A 32 2.76 -0.61 14.75
N GLY A 33 3.15 -0.80 16.00
CA GLY A 33 2.25 -1.38 16.99
C GLY A 33 1.16 -0.37 17.36
N ARG A 34 0.05 -0.86 17.86
CA ARG A 34 -0.98 -0.01 18.49
C ARG A 34 -1.31 -0.52 19.88
N ILE A 35 -1.93 0.32 20.66
CA ILE A 35 -2.46 -0.09 21.97
C ILE A 35 -3.68 -0.97 21.71
N TYR A 36 -3.69 -2.15 22.34
CA TYR A 36 -4.88 -2.98 22.39
C TYR A 36 -5.96 -2.27 23.20
N ASN A 37 -7.18 -2.29 22.68
CA ASN A 37 -8.31 -1.60 23.27
C ASN A 37 -9.56 -2.48 23.13
N ASP A 38 -10.07 -2.99 24.26
CA ASP A 38 -11.24 -3.87 24.28
C ASP A 38 -12.47 -3.24 23.61
N LEU A 39 -12.61 -1.92 23.65
CA LEU A 39 -13.76 -1.23 23.05
C LEU A 39 -13.75 -1.28 21.52
N GLU A 40 -12.57 -1.33 20.92
CA GLU A 40 -12.39 -1.36 19.47
C GLU A 40 -12.07 -2.77 18.96
N ASP A 41 -11.17 -3.47 19.66
CA ASP A 41 -10.69 -4.79 19.23
C ASP A 41 -11.71 -5.89 19.41
N LEU A 42 -12.67 -5.72 20.31
CA LEU A 42 -13.79 -6.64 20.53
C LEU A 42 -15.12 -6.13 19.96
N LYS A 43 -15.09 -5.09 19.14
CA LYS A 43 -16.29 -4.55 18.51
C LYS A 43 -16.80 -5.50 17.43
N GLU A 44 -18.02 -5.99 17.60
CA GLU A 44 -18.64 -6.95 16.68
C GLU A 44 -19.15 -6.33 15.37
N ASN A 45 -19.42 -5.04 15.34
CA ASN A 45 -19.88 -4.34 14.13
C ASN A 45 -18.95 -3.19 13.79
N ASN A 46 -18.24 -3.32 12.71
CA ASN A 46 -17.37 -2.27 12.21
C ASN A 46 -18.13 -1.43 11.17
N ASP A 47 -18.89 -0.43 11.64
CA ASP A 47 -19.72 0.42 10.77
C ASP A 47 -18.92 1.39 9.90
N VAL A 48 -17.67 1.61 10.25
CA VAL A 48 -16.77 2.53 9.51
C VAL A 48 -15.71 1.72 8.79
N GLN A 49 -16.01 1.35 7.56
CA GLN A 49 -15.06 0.68 6.70
C GLN A 49 -14.39 1.68 5.77
N VAL A 50 -13.18 2.06 6.11
CA VAL A 50 -12.32 2.83 5.24
C VAL A 50 -11.63 1.86 4.28
N PRO A 51 -11.65 2.11 2.97
CA PRO A 51 -10.89 1.30 2.03
C PRO A 51 -9.40 1.35 2.36
N GLU A 52 -8.73 0.22 2.19
CA GLU A 52 -7.28 0.16 2.28
C GLU A 52 -6.69 0.04 0.88
N THR A 53 -5.59 0.72 0.66
CA THR A 53 -4.88 0.76 -0.63
C THR A 53 -3.39 0.92 -0.40
N GLY A 54 -2.61 1.08 -1.44
CA GLY A 54 -1.19 1.37 -1.33
C GLY A 54 -0.31 0.22 -1.78
N PHE A 55 -0.71 -0.46 -2.86
CA PHE A 55 0.10 -1.51 -3.46
C PHE A 55 -0.06 -1.56 -4.97
N ASP A 56 1.01 -1.99 -5.60
CA ASP A 56 1.05 -2.31 -7.02
C ASP A 56 0.75 -3.80 -7.21
N ILE A 57 -0.31 -4.07 -7.96
CA ILE A 57 -0.75 -5.43 -8.28
C ILE A 57 -0.18 -5.84 -9.62
N HIS A 58 0.46 -7.00 -9.64
CA HIS A 58 1.04 -7.62 -10.82
C HIS A 58 0.53 -9.05 -10.99
N GLU A 59 0.28 -9.46 -12.22
CA GLU A 59 0.13 -10.86 -12.61
C GLU A 59 0.75 -11.04 -14.00
N THR A 60 2.02 -11.37 -14.02
CA THR A 60 2.82 -11.53 -15.25
C THR A 60 3.49 -12.91 -15.26
N ALA A 61 4.29 -13.20 -16.28
CA ALA A 61 5.12 -14.41 -16.30
C ALA A 61 6.09 -14.48 -15.11
N ASP A 62 6.58 -13.33 -14.64
CA ASP A 62 7.62 -13.24 -13.62
C ASP A 62 7.12 -12.88 -12.23
N LEU A 63 5.99 -12.18 -12.12
CA LEU A 63 5.47 -11.64 -10.86
C LEU A 63 4.03 -12.09 -10.61
N THR A 64 3.73 -12.38 -9.34
CA THR A 64 2.37 -12.55 -8.83
C THR A 64 2.19 -11.78 -7.54
N SER A 65 1.02 -11.20 -7.34
CA SER A 65 0.73 -10.41 -6.16
C SER A 65 -0.11 -11.17 -5.15
N PHE A 66 0.12 -10.89 -3.88
CA PHE A 66 -0.57 -11.50 -2.76
C PHE A 66 -1.05 -10.48 -1.74
N LEU A 67 -2.05 -10.87 -0.96
CA LEU A 67 -2.55 -10.22 0.23
C LEU A 67 -2.37 -11.16 1.42
N SER A 68 -1.84 -10.67 2.53
CA SER A 68 -1.72 -11.45 3.76
C SER A 68 -2.15 -10.62 4.98
N PHE A 69 -2.77 -11.30 5.93
CA PHE A 69 -3.17 -10.68 7.21
C PHE A 69 -3.28 -11.71 8.32
N VAL A 70 -3.27 -11.22 9.54
CA VAL A 70 -3.62 -12.00 10.73
C VAL A 70 -4.96 -11.48 11.23
N ASN A 71 -5.94 -12.35 11.41
CA ASN A 71 -7.25 -11.97 11.96
C ASN A 71 -7.12 -11.38 13.37
N GLY A 72 -8.06 -10.56 13.75
CA GLY A 72 -8.21 -10.06 15.12
C GLY A 72 -8.63 -11.14 16.14
N PRO A 73 -8.95 -10.73 17.36
CA PRO A 73 -9.31 -11.65 18.45
C PRO A 73 -10.71 -12.29 18.30
N LEU A 74 -11.54 -11.80 17.41
CA LEU A 74 -12.88 -12.33 17.17
C LEU A 74 -12.89 -13.31 15.98
N GLU A 75 -13.76 -14.32 16.07
CA GLU A 75 -14.04 -15.21 14.95
C GLU A 75 -14.90 -14.49 13.91
N ASN A 76 -14.48 -14.49 12.66
CA ASN A 76 -15.32 -14.05 11.54
C ASN A 76 -16.00 -15.27 10.91
N LYS A 77 -17.33 -15.28 10.93
CA LYS A 77 -18.12 -16.42 10.44
C LYS A 77 -18.14 -16.51 8.92
N ASP A 78 -18.16 -15.37 8.27
CA ASP A 78 -18.20 -15.24 6.81
C ASP A 78 -17.39 -14.03 6.37
N GLY A 79 -16.07 -14.19 6.33
CA GLY A 79 -15.13 -13.16 5.94
C GLY A 79 -15.22 -12.85 4.45
N VAL A 80 -15.40 -11.58 4.13
CA VAL A 80 -15.46 -11.08 2.75
C VAL A 80 -14.57 -9.86 2.62
N ILE A 81 -13.84 -9.80 1.50
CA ILE A 81 -13.11 -8.61 1.06
C ILE A 81 -13.72 -8.13 -0.26
N GLU A 82 -14.23 -6.91 -0.27
CA GLU A 82 -14.59 -6.18 -1.48
C GLU A 82 -13.32 -5.56 -2.06
N TYR A 83 -13.10 -5.69 -3.38
CA TYR A 83 -11.99 -5.04 -4.05
C TYR A 83 -12.46 -4.13 -5.18
N ARG A 84 -11.66 -3.09 -5.45
CA ARG A 84 -11.72 -2.23 -6.62
C ARG A 84 -10.32 -2.12 -7.20
N LEU A 85 -10.17 -2.58 -8.42
CA LEU A 85 -8.91 -2.62 -9.16
C LEU A 85 -8.95 -1.60 -10.30
N THR A 86 -7.87 -0.87 -10.49
CA THR A 86 -7.68 0.08 -11.60
C THR A 86 -6.39 -0.30 -12.32
N ASN A 87 -6.44 -0.49 -13.63
CA ASN A 87 -5.27 -0.80 -14.45
C ASN A 87 -4.54 0.46 -14.95
N SER A 88 -3.46 0.29 -15.70
CA SER A 88 -2.67 1.38 -16.27
C SER A 88 -3.44 2.27 -17.25
N ASN A 89 -4.53 1.76 -17.85
CA ASN A 89 -5.41 2.50 -18.77
C ASN A 89 -6.57 3.21 -18.05
N SER A 90 -6.57 3.25 -16.71
CA SER A 90 -7.68 3.78 -15.89
C SER A 90 -8.99 2.99 -16.00
N GLU A 91 -8.95 1.78 -16.57
CA GLU A 91 -10.09 0.87 -16.55
C GLU A 91 -10.29 0.30 -15.15
N LYS A 92 -11.53 0.02 -14.77
CA LYS A 92 -11.91 -0.39 -13.42
C LYS A 92 -12.58 -1.76 -13.42
N SER A 93 -12.22 -2.57 -12.42
CA SER A 93 -12.86 -3.84 -12.12
C SER A 93 -13.15 -3.91 -10.62
N SER A 94 -14.23 -4.57 -10.23
CA SER A 94 -14.57 -4.75 -8.81
C SER A 94 -15.22 -6.11 -8.58
N GLY A 95 -15.11 -6.60 -7.36
CA GLY A 95 -15.68 -7.88 -6.97
C GLY A 95 -15.49 -8.18 -5.50
N LEU A 96 -15.71 -9.44 -5.13
CA LEU A 96 -15.62 -9.93 -3.77
C LEU A 96 -14.69 -11.15 -3.69
N PHE A 97 -13.86 -11.19 -2.65
CA PHE A 97 -13.19 -12.41 -2.21
C PHE A 97 -13.98 -13.02 -1.07
N HIS A 98 -14.55 -14.19 -1.27
CA HIS A 98 -15.19 -14.96 -0.21
C HIS A 98 -14.14 -15.81 0.48
N ILE A 99 -13.78 -15.42 1.70
CA ILE A 99 -12.76 -16.10 2.51
C ILE A 99 -13.42 -17.15 3.40
N GLY A 100 -14.70 -16.94 3.74
CA GLY A 100 -15.47 -17.80 4.64
C GLY A 100 -15.06 -17.60 6.10
N LYS A 101 -15.11 -18.69 6.86
CA LYS A 101 -14.80 -18.66 8.29
C LYS A 101 -13.30 -18.37 8.53
N ILE A 102 -13.02 -17.44 9.46
CA ILE A 102 -11.67 -17.10 9.88
C ILE A 102 -11.63 -17.17 11.41
N HIS A 103 -10.75 -18.00 11.95
CA HIS A 103 -10.58 -18.13 13.39
C HIS A 103 -9.82 -16.96 14.00
N PRO A 104 -9.97 -16.72 15.32
CA PRO A 104 -9.15 -15.73 16.01
C PRO A 104 -7.65 -15.96 15.76
N PHE A 105 -6.94 -14.89 15.44
CA PHE A 105 -5.50 -14.87 15.17
C PHE A 105 -5.04 -15.78 14.01
N GLU A 106 -5.96 -16.25 13.19
CA GLU A 106 -5.63 -17.04 12.00
C GLU A 106 -4.93 -16.15 10.96
N THR A 107 -3.84 -16.67 10.38
CA THR A 107 -3.14 -16.01 9.27
C THR A 107 -3.72 -16.47 7.95
N LYS A 108 -4.02 -15.53 7.08
CA LYS A 108 -4.43 -15.78 5.69
C LYS A 108 -3.36 -15.25 4.73
N LEU A 109 -3.14 -16.02 3.67
CA LEU A 109 -2.37 -15.63 2.49
C LEU A 109 -3.25 -15.91 1.27
N LEU A 110 -3.51 -14.89 0.48
CA LEU A 110 -4.39 -14.92 -0.67
C LEU A 110 -3.64 -14.42 -1.90
N TYR A 111 -3.61 -15.19 -2.96
CA TYR A 111 -3.09 -14.74 -4.24
C TYR A 111 -4.21 -14.07 -5.04
N PHE A 112 -4.00 -12.86 -5.54
CA PHE A 112 -5.03 -12.14 -6.28
C PHE A 112 -5.47 -12.89 -7.54
N SER A 113 -4.57 -13.58 -8.19
CA SER A 113 -4.86 -14.42 -9.38
C SER A 113 -5.82 -15.57 -9.11
N GLU A 114 -5.94 -16.05 -7.86
CA GLU A 114 -6.87 -17.10 -7.48
C GLU A 114 -8.29 -16.57 -7.25
N HIS A 115 -8.42 -15.28 -7.01
CA HIS A 115 -9.69 -14.64 -6.63
C HIS A 115 -10.23 -13.67 -7.67
N ILE A 116 -9.36 -13.10 -8.52
CA ILE A 116 -9.76 -12.17 -9.59
C ILE A 116 -9.64 -12.88 -10.91
N GLN A 117 -10.79 -13.19 -11.51
CA GLN A 117 -10.81 -13.79 -12.84
C GLN A 117 -10.24 -12.83 -13.89
N HIS A 118 -9.49 -13.38 -14.84
CA HIS A 118 -8.88 -12.61 -15.94
C HIS A 118 -7.92 -11.48 -15.51
N LEU A 119 -7.31 -11.61 -14.31
CA LEU A 119 -6.41 -10.59 -13.76
C LEU A 119 -5.26 -10.26 -14.71
N THR A 120 -4.63 -11.27 -15.31
CA THR A 120 -3.54 -11.10 -16.29
C THR A 120 -3.98 -10.29 -17.51
N GLU A 121 -5.15 -10.60 -18.05
CA GLU A 121 -5.72 -9.92 -19.23
C GLU A 121 -6.06 -8.47 -18.88
N PHE A 122 -6.67 -8.26 -17.72
CA PHE A 122 -7.05 -6.93 -17.25
C PHE A 122 -5.85 -6.02 -17.00
N LEU A 123 -4.76 -6.55 -16.45
CA LEU A 123 -3.54 -5.79 -16.19
C LEU A 123 -2.65 -5.61 -17.43
N GLY A 124 -2.71 -6.53 -18.42
CA GLY A 124 -2.00 -6.41 -19.68
C GLY A 124 -0.48 -6.34 -19.56
N ASN A 125 0.13 -7.09 -18.65
CA ASN A 125 1.55 -7.06 -18.29
C ASN A 125 2.04 -5.78 -17.56
N GLU A 126 1.13 -4.87 -17.25
CA GLU A 126 1.41 -3.67 -16.46
C GLU A 126 1.01 -3.88 -14.99
N SER A 127 1.26 -2.88 -14.16
CA SER A 127 0.77 -2.86 -12.79
C SER A 127 -0.59 -2.16 -12.69
N GLY A 128 -1.40 -2.62 -11.72
CA GLY A 128 -2.62 -1.94 -11.33
C GLY A 128 -2.58 -1.49 -9.87
N SER A 129 -3.48 -0.61 -9.49
CA SER A 129 -3.75 -0.27 -8.10
C SER A 129 -5.00 -1.00 -7.61
N ILE A 130 -4.99 -1.40 -6.34
CA ILE A 130 -6.14 -2.03 -5.71
C ILE A 130 -6.55 -1.28 -4.46
N SER A 131 -7.85 -1.17 -4.24
CA SER A 131 -8.46 -0.71 -2.99
C SER A 131 -9.35 -1.81 -2.46
N ILE A 132 -9.25 -2.10 -1.18
CA ILE A 132 -9.98 -3.19 -0.53
C ILE A 132 -10.78 -2.68 0.66
N LYS A 133 -11.93 -3.30 0.91
CA LYS A 133 -12.72 -3.20 2.14
C LYS A 133 -12.99 -4.59 2.66
N HIS A 134 -13.20 -4.73 3.95
CA HIS A 134 -13.54 -6.02 4.56
C HIS A 134 -14.67 -5.89 5.57
N ASN A 135 -15.28 -7.02 5.93
CA ASN A 135 -16.33 -7.10 6.93
C ASN A 135 -15.88 -7.76 8.25
N PHE A 136 -14.56 -7.82 8.52
CA PHE A 136 -14.04 -8.52 9.69
C PHE A 136 -14.38 -7.79 10.99
N GLU A 137 -14.83 -8.55 11.96
CA GLU A 137 -15.18 -8.08 13.30
C GLU A 137 -13.93 -8.05 14.19
N GLY A 138 -13.84 -7.04 15.08
CA GLY A 138 -12.74 -6.94 16.03
C GLY A 138 -11.36 -6.92 15.42
N PHE A 139 -11.25 -6.47 14.18
CA PHE A 139 -10.01 -6.47 13.42
C PHE A 139 -9.56 -5.05 13.13
N TYR A 140 -8.38 -4.73 13.59
CA TYR A 140 -7.68 -3.53 13.14
C TYR A 140 -6.70 -3.92 12.03
N PRO A 141 -7.08 -3.75 10.79
CA PRO A 141 -6.34 -4.32 9.68
C PRO A 141 -4.97 -3.67 9.52
N ARG A 142 -4.00 -4.51 9.34
CA ARG A 142 -2.73 -4.21 8.70
C ARG A 142 -2.53 -5.31 7.69
N PHE A 143 -3.10 -5.12 6.53
CA PHE A 143 -2.81 -6.01 5.42
C PHE A 143 -1.37 -5.82 4.96
N LEU A 144 -0.71 -6.92 4.69
CA LEU A 144 0.54 -6.94 3.95
C LEU A 144 0.20 -7.29 2.51
N VAL A 145 0.65 -6.49 1.58
CA VAL A 145 0.54 -6.77 0.16
C VAL A 145 1.90 -6.75 -0.47
N GLY A 146 2.13 -7.65 -1.39
CA GLY A 146 3.43 -7.76 -2.01
C GLY A 146 3.41 -8.54 -3.31
N ASN A 147 4.59 -8.61 -3.89
CA ASN A 147 4.87 -9.28 -5.13
C ASN A 147 5.90 -10.37 -4.92
N ILE A 148 5.59 -11.58 -5.41
CA ILE A 148 6.50 -12.71 -5.42
C ILE A 148 7.05 -12.88 -6.82
N GLN A 149 8.37 -12.99 -6.94
CA GLN A 149 9.01 -13.34 -8.18
C GLN A 149 8.91 -14.85 -8.42
N LYS A 150 8.24 -15.26 -9.49
CA LYS A 150 7.96 -16.68 -9.79
C LYS A 150 9.23 -17.50 -10.09
N SER A 151 10.27 -16.85 -10.61
CA SER A 151 11.54 -17.48 -10.99
C SER A 151 12.58 -17.50 -9.86
N SER A 152 12.33 -16.84 -8.73
CA SER A 152 13.24 -16.77 -7.59
C SER A 152 12.45 -16.67 -6.28
N PRO A 153 13.08 -16.95 -5.13
CA PRO A 153 12.43 -16.82 -3.83
C PRO A 153 12.29 -15.35 -3.38
N SER A 154 12.50 -14.39 -4.27
CA SER A 154 12.41 -12.96 -3.96
C SER A 154 10.97 -12.54 -3.73
N VAL A 155 10.76 -11.81 -2.65
CA VAL A 155 9.47 -11.22 -2.30
C VAL A 155 9.69 -9.76 -1.87
N SER A 156 8.84 -8.89 -2.36
CA SER A 156 8.73 -7.51 -1.89
C SER A 156 7.33 -7.26 -1.38
N PHE A 157 7.19 -6.52 -0.28
CA PHE A 157 5.89 -6.19 0.25
C PHE A 157 5.92 -4.92 1.09
N THR A 158 4.74 -4.37 1.31
CA THR A 158 4.48 -3.24 2.18
C THR A 158 3.17 -3.46 2.96
N HIS A 159 2.92 -2.63 3.95
CA HIS A 159 1.61 -2.61 4.59
C HIS A 159 0.65 -1.69 3.82
N SER A 160 -0.65 -1.96 3.99
CA SER A 160 -1.71 -1.11 3.45
C SER A 160 -1.79 0.25 4.14
N TYR A 161 -2.43 1.19 3.46
CA TYR A 161 -2.79 2.50 3.98
C TYR A 161 -4.30 2.73 3.85
N TYR A 162 -4.88 3.45 4.80
CA TYR A 162 -6.27 3.86 4.70
C TYR A 162 -6.45 4.91 3.60
N ASP A 163 -7.38 4.68 2.70
CA ASP A 163 -7.84 5.69 1.74
C ASP A 163 -8.98 6.48 2.40
N CYS A 164 -8.62 7.60 3.03
CA CYS A 164 -9.58 8.47 3.70
C CYS A 164 -10.39 9.34 2.72
N SER A 165 -10.06 9.35 1.44
CA SER A 165 -10.75 10.20 0.46
C SER A 165 -12.26 9.98 0.38
N PRO A 166 -12.80 8.75 0.49
CA PRO A 166 -14.24 8.52 0.51
C PRO A 166 -14.93 8.96 1.81
N CYS A 167 -14.18 9.16 2.89
CA CYS A 167 -14.72 9.52 4.21
C CYS A 167 -14.88 11.02 4.38
N VAL A 168 -14.30 11.81 3.49
CA VAL A 168 -14.36 13.26 3.54
C VAL A 168 -15.57 13.72 2.73
N THR A 169 -16.69 13.92 3.42
CA THR A 169 -17.91 14.48 2.84
C THR A 169 -17.87 16.00 2.73
N GLU A 170 -16.93 16.64 3.41
CA GLU A 170 -16.77 18.10 3.38
C GLU A 170 -15.74 18.45 2.30
N SER A 171 -16.24 18.86 1.14
CA SER A 171 -15.42 19.42 0.05
C SER A 171 -14.48 20.53 0.54
N ASP A 172 -14.87 21.25 1.56
CA ASP A 172 -14.12 22.34 2.18
C ASP A 172 -12.83 21.88 2.89
N TYR A 173 -12.76 20.65 3.39
CA TYR A 173 -11.55 20.18 4.08
C TYR A 173 -10.37 20.00 3.11
N TRP A 174 -10.65 19.49 1.91
CA TRP A 174 -9.64 19.25 0.88
C TRP A 174 -9.50 20.40 -0.11
N SER A 175 -10.52 21.24 -0.25
CA SER A 175 -10.52 22.42 -1.13
C SER A 175 -9.99 23.68 -0.47
N ARG A 176 -9.79 23.69 0.84
CA ARG A 176 -9.03 24.74 1.52
C ARG A 176 -7.54 24.64 1.16
N THR A 177 -7.23 24.85 -0.08
CA THR A 177 -5.96 25.41 -0.45
C THR A 177 -5.92 26.80 0.16
N SER A 178 -5.61 26.87 1.44
CA SER A 178 -5.26 28.13 2.07
C SER A 178 -4.04 28.68 1.34
N GLU A 179 -3.80 29.96 1.44
CA GLU A 179 -2.56 30.59 0.96
C GLU A 179 -1.28 29.92 1.49
N ASN A 180 -1.42 29.00 2.42
CA ASN A 180 -0.38 28.13 2.96
C ASN A 180 -0.52 26.74 2.35
N HIS A 181 0.12 26.51 1.22
CA HIS A 181 0.33 25.18 0.69
C HIS A 181 1.28 24.42 1.61
N TYR A 182 0.89 23.23 2.03
CA TYR A 182 1.79 22.33 2.70
C TYR A 182 2.43 21.41 1.66
N ASP A 183 3.65 21.75 1.26
CA ASP A 183 4.45 20.86 0.44
C ASP A 183 4.90 19.69 1.31
N SER A 184 4.74 18.47 0.79
CA SER A 184 5.34 17.28 1.36
C SER A 184 6.55 16.89 0.53
N SER A 185 7.68 16.68 1.18
CA SER A 185 8.90 16.27 0.49
C SER A 185 9.51 15.03 1.13
N ILE A 186 10.11 14.19 0.30
CA ILE A 186 10.92 13.06 0.73
C ILE A 186 12.28 13.10 0.06
N TYR A 187 13.27 12.56 0.75
CA TYR A 187 14.63 12.38 0.22
C TYR A 187 14.91 10.89 0.12
N VAL A 188 15.21 10.42 -1.09
CA VAL A 188 15.47 9.01 -1.35
C VAL A 188 16.78 8.82 -2.11
N PRO A 189 17.61 7.82 -1.75
CA PRO A 189 18.78 7.49 -2.54
C PRO A 189 18.37 6.81 -3.85
N ILE A 190 19.06 7.17 -4.94
CA ILE A 190 18.91 6.48 -6.23
C ILE A 190 20.03 5.47 -6.37
N PHE A 191 19.69 4.18 -6.41
CA PHE A 191 20.64 3.11 -6.65
C PHE A 191 20.73 2.84 -8.15
N ASN A 192 21.96 2.88 -8.70
CA ASN A 192 22.23 2.65 -10.12
C ASN A 192 23.44 1.75 -10.36
N GLN A 193 23.81 0.93 -9.37
CA GLN A 193 24.96 0.02 -9.45
C GLN A 193 24.47 -1.43 -9.54
N ASN A 194 25.25 -2.29 -10.17
CA ASN A 194 25.01 -3.75 -10.20
C ASN A 194 23.60 -4.15 -10.69
N ASN A 195 23.10 -3.51 -11.74
CA ASN A 195 21.75 -3.72 -12.27
C ASN A 195 20.62 -3.39 -11.28
N GLN A 196 20.91 -2.59 -10.27
CA GLN A 196 19.88 -2.04 -9.39
C GLN A 196 19.21 -0.84 -10.05
N PHE A 197 17.93 -0.68 -9.78
CA PHE A 197 17.18 0.50 -10.18
C PHE A 197 16.24 0.92 -9.05
N THR A 198 15.89 2.18 -9.05
CA THR A 198 14.99 2.78 -8.06
C THR A 198 13.71 3.24 -8.73
N ASN A 199 12.60 2.63 -8.37
CA ASN A 199 11.27 3.07 -8.76
C ASN A 199 10.63 3.88 -7.64
N LEU A 200 10.03 5.01 -8.01
CA LEU A 200 9.09 5.73 -7.17
C LEU A 200 7.68 5.27 -7.56
N ILE A 201 6.94 4.75 -6.58
CA ILE A 201 5.56 4.31 -6.77
C ILE A 201 4.66 5.24 -5.97
N ILE A 202 3.75 5.92 -6.65
CA ILE A 202 2.82 6.86 -6.04
C ILE A 202 1.42 6.26 -6.12
N TYR A 203 0.85 6.03 -4.95
CA TYR A 203 -0.49 5.47 -4.80
C TYR A 203 -1.54 6.58 -4.79
N PRO A 204 -2.64 6.42 -5.52
CA PRO A 204 -3.70 7.42 -5.64
C PRO A 204 -4.65 7.39 -4.44
N ASN A 205 -4.12 7.39 -3.24
CA ASN A 205 -4.88 7.38 -2.01
C ASN A 205 -4.75 8.74 -1.33
N MET A 206 -5.71 9.18 -0.63
CA MET A 206 -5.73 10.26 0.36
C MET A 206 -6.42 11.55 -0.02
N SER A 207 -6.46 12.00 -1.26
CA SER A 207 -7.09 13.29 -1.54
C SER A 207 -7.71 13.29 -2.93
N PRO A 208 -8.95 13.72 -3.08
CA PRO A 208 -9.54 13.97 -4.40
C PRO A 208 -8.99 15.30 -4.94
N SER A 209 -7.75 15.35 -5.35
CA SER A 209 -7.09 16.57 -5.82
C SER A 209 -6.07 16.25 -6.91
N ASN A 210 -5.69 17.28 -7.64
CA ASN A 210 -4.55 17.21 -8.53
C ASN A 210 -3.28 17.48 -7.73
N VAL A 211 -2.31 16.60 -7.88
CA VAL A 211 -1.01 16.70 -7.25
C VAL A 211 0.04 16.98 -8.32
N THR A 212 0.80 18.05 -8.16
CA THR A 212 1.97 18.32 -9.00
C THR A 212 3.21 17.82 -8.30
N LEU A 213 3.92 16.92 -8.95
CA LEU A 213 5.18 16.39 -8.47
C LEU A 213 6.35 17.22 -8.99
N LYS A 214 7.16 17.75 -8.06
CA LYS A 214 8.46 18.32 -8.34
C LYS A 214 9.55 17.30 -8.08
N ILE A 215 10.59 17.30 -8.92
CA ILE A 215 11.78 16.46 -8.74
C ILE A 215 13.04 17.33 -8.76
N ASP A 216 13.87 17.18 -7.72
CA ASP A 216 15.25 17.67 -7.65
C ASP A 216 16.18 16.48 -7.47
N ILE A 217 17.17 16.31 -8.36
CA ILE A 217 18.17 15.26 -8.23
C ILE A 217 19.53 15.88 -7.97
N HIS A 218 20.23 15.37 -6.96
CA HIS A 218 21.55 15.82 -6.56
C HIS A 218 22.58 14.70 -6.76
N ASP A 219 23.80 15.07 -7.12
CA ASP A 219 24.91 14.15 -7.15
C ASP A 219 25.36 13.76 -5.73
N LYS A 220 26.33 12.85 -5.61
CA LYS A 220 26.89 12.39 -4.33
C LYS A 220 27.55 13.50 -3.49
N ASN A 221 27.82 14.65 -4.06
CA ASN A 221 28.42 15.80 -3.39
C ASN A 221 27.37 16.87 -3.03
N GLY A 222 26.10 16.61 -3.30
CA GLY A 222 24.99 17.52 -3.02
C GLY A 222 24.78 18.58 -4.11
N LYS A 223 25.48 18.51 -5.24
CA LYS A 223 25.25 19.41 -6.36
C LYS A 223 23.97 19.00 -7.09
N LYS A 224 23.03 19.93 -7.26
CA LYS A 224 21.83 19.72 -8.04
C LYS A 224 22.20 19.50 -9.52
N ILE A 225 21.75 18.40 -10.09
CA ILE A 225 21.99 18.02 -11.49
C ILE A 225 20.71 18.04 -12.32
N ILE A 226 19.54 17.85 -11.70
CA ILE A 226 18.22 17.94 -12.32
C ILE A 226 17.30 18.75 -11.42
N GLU A 227 16.52 19.63 -12.03
CA GLU A 227 15.42 20.36 -11.39
C GLU A 227 14.25 20.40 -12.36
N ASN A 228 13.09 19.92 -11.90
CA ASN A 228 11.86 20.00 -12.67
C ASN A 228 10.68 20.27 -11.72
N ASP A 229 10.16 21.48 -11.79
CA ASP A 229 9.07 21.94 -10.92
C ASP A 229 7.70 21.37 -11.28
N ASN A 230 7.53 20.87 -12.50
CA ASN A 230 6.29 20.27 -13.01
C ASN A 230 6.60 18.93 -13.68
N PHE A 231 7.20 18.01 -12.90
CA PHE A 231 7.66 16.74 -13.43
C PHE A 231 6.49 15.83 -13.85
N LEU A 232 5.45 15.78 -13.03
CA LEU A 232 4.27 14.96 -13.27
C LEU A 232 3.05 15.58 -12.57
N GLU A 233 1.93 15.62 -13.28
CA GLU A 233 0.62 15.92 -12.69
C GLU A 233 -0.14 14.61 -12.51
N ILE A 234 -0.72 14.43 -11.32
CA ILE A 234 -1.47 13.24 -10.94
C ILE A 234 -2.89 13.66 -10.55
N ASP A 235 -3.88 13.18 -11.29
CA ASP A 235 -5.27 13.23 -10.88
C ASP A 235 -5.59 12.04 -9.97
N THR A 236 -5.69 12.28 -8.68
CA THR A 236 -5.99 11.22 -7.71
C THR A 236 -7.39 10.63 -7.84
N ASN A 237 -8.32 11.31 -8.55
CA ASN A 237 -9.67 10.79 -8.81
C ASN A 237 -9.65 9.61 -9.79
N GLU A 238 -8.66 9.52 -10.65
CA GLU A 238 -8.49 8.37 -11.57
C GLU A 238 -8.21 7.08 -10.82
N LYS A 239 -7.68 7.17 -9.60
CA LYS A 239 -7.25 6.02 -8.78
C LYS A 239 -6.21 5.13 -9.49
N LYS A 240 -5.44 5.73 -10.38
CA LYS A 240 -4.37 5.09 -11.13
C LYS A 240 -3.05 5.19 -10.38
N LEU A 241 -2.32 4.10 -10.39
CA LEU A 241 -0.95 4.04 -9.88
C LEU A 241 0.00 4.79 -10.81
N SER A 242 0.90 5.60 -10.25
CA SER A 242 2.01 6.20 -10.99
C SER A 242 3.32 5.55 -10.60
N LYS A 243 4.04 5.01 -11.59
CA LYS A 243 5.34 4.37 -11.39
C LYS A 243 6.41 5.09 -12.22
N ILE A 244 7.47 5.53 -11.57
CA ILE A 244 8.54 6.35 -12.14
C ILE A 244 9.86 5.64 -11.92
N ASN A 245 10.57 5.31 -12.99
CA ASN A 245 11.93 4.80 -12.92
C ASN A 245 12.91 5.99 -12.81
N LEU A 246 13.44 6.20 -11.61
CA LEU A 246 14.33 7.34 -11.36
C LEU A 246 15.67 7.21 -12.10
N ASN A 247 16.11 5.99 -12.42
CA ASN A 247 17.37 5.78 -13.15
C ASN A 247 17.26 6.23 -14.62
N GLU A 248 16.09 6.12 -15.23
CA GLU A 248 15.87 6.63 -16.59
C GLU A 248 15.97 8.14 -16.65
N ILE A 249 15.49 8.84 -15.61
CA ILE A 249 15.58 10.29 -15.51
C ILE A 249 17.06 10.73 -15.43
N VAL A 250 17.84 10.04 -14.59
CA VAL A 250 19.27 10.31 -14.45
C VAL A 250 20.06 10.02 -15.73
N SER A 251 19.67 8.96 -16.45
CA SER A 251 20.38 8.52 -17.67
C SER A 251 20.10 9.41 -18.88
N SER A 252 18.98 10.13 -18.87
CA SER A 252 18.55 11.03 -19.96
C SER A 252 19.06 12.47 -19.80
N SER A 253 19.84 12.74 -18.77
CA SER A 253 20.37 14.07 -18.39
C SER A 253 21.87 14.12 -18.62
#